data_96afe72374797bfabf7ab18d07fa594d
#
_entry.id   96afe72374797bfabf7ab18d07fa594d
#
_cell.length_a   1.000
_cell.length_b   1.000
_cell.length_c   1.000
_cell.angle_alpha   90.00
_cell.angle_beta   90.00
_cell.angle_gamma   90.00
#
_symmetry.space_group_name_H-M   'P 1'
#
loop_
_entity.id
_entity.type
_entity.pdbx_description
1 polymer ?
#
loop_
_entity_poly.entity_id
_entity_poly.type
_entity_poly.pdbx_seq_one_letter_code
_entity_poly.pdbx_strand_id
1 'polypeptide(L)'
;MVFGGQGPEHAISCMGAGTVLATLDRDRYEVVPVGILPDGRWVLTRDEPERLAISGRTLPSVAAVAGPGPAHTVTPDGPDAGHAVAAAPAAAAPVASAPGVLAGVDVVLPILHGPFGEDGTIQGLLEMAGLRYVGAGVLASAVGLDKEYMKLVFAARGLPICPYVVVRDRDWQGGPGAGGAATAERKRIYDAIAELGYPVFVKPARGGSSIGTAKANDQAAVTGAIEGARRYDAKVIVERAVDGAEIECAVLEGLDGGPPDTSLPGQLVIAGGEEFYDFEAKYLDPAGSMAIPAPVPQDVIDEIRRMAGVAFDAVSCQGFARVDFFYTRDGAVLVNEINTIPGMTATSYFPKMWEATGLPLPQLLDRMITTALRRRPGAH
;
A
#
# COMPACT_ATOMS: atom_id res chain seq x y z
N MET A 1 -6.13 -16.69 -4.61
CA MET A 1 -5.37 -15.44 -4.77
C MET A 1 -6.26 -14.38 -5.40
N VAL A 2 -6.22 -13.13 -4.90
CA VAL A 2 -7.04 -12.02 -5.43
C VAL A 2 -6.12 -10.91 -5.94
N PHE A 3 -6.37 -10.39 -7.17
CA PHE A 3 -5.51 -9.40 -7.81
C PHE A 3 -6.29 -8.49 -8.77
N GLY A 4 -5.63 -7.45 -9.31
CA GLY A 4 -6.23 -6.42 -10.18
C GLY A 4 -6.68 -5.20 -9.37
N GLY A 5 -7.98 -4.92 -9.34
CA GLY A 5 -8.57 -3.81 -8.59
C GLY A 5 -8.94 -2.59 -9.42
N GLN A 6 -9.66 -1.65 -8.82
CA GLN A 6 -10.17 -0.44 -9.47
C GLN A 6 -9.15 0.71 -9.48
N GLY A 7 -8.06 0.57 -8.71
CA GLY A 7 -7.04 1.60 -8.56
C GLY A 7 -6.10 1.73 -9.77
N PRO A 8 -5.31 2.80 -9.81
CA PRO A 8 -4.34 3.04 -10.87
C PRO A 8 -3.22 2.00 -10.92
N GLU A 9 -3.04 1.24 -9.84
CA GLU A 9 -2.01 0.19 -9.70
C GLU A 9 -2.49 -1.20 -10.19
N HIS A 10 -3.64 -1.28 -10.91
CA HIS A 10 -4.20 -2.51 -11.45
C HIS A 10 -3.19 -3.39 -12.19
N ALA A 11 -2.39 -2.77 -13.06
CA ALA A 11 -1.40 -3.50 -13.84
C ALA A 11 -0.26 -4.07 -12.96
N ILE A 12 0.17 -3.32 -11.95
CA ILE A 12 1.20 -3.77 -11.00
C ILE A 12 0.72 -4.96 -10.19
N SER A 13 -0.54 -4.91 -9.75
CA SER A 13 -1.21 -6.03 -9.10
C SER A 13 -1.24 -7.27 -10.02
N CYS A 14 -1.56 -7.11 -11.30
CA CYS A 14 -1.54 -8.21 -12.28
C CYS A 14 -0.12 -8.79 -12.43
N MET A 15 0.91 -7.95 -12.55
CA MET A 15 2.30 -8.40 -12.65
C MET A 15 2.76 -9.17 -11.40
N GLY A 16 2.44 -8.64 -10.21
CA GLY A 16 2.71 -9.32 -8.95
C GLY A 16 2.02 -10.69 -8.88
N ALA A 17 0.75 -10.75 -9.29
CA ALA A 17 -0.01 -11.99 -9.37
C ALA A 17 0.64 -13.00 -10.33
N GLY A 18 1.10 -12.57 -11.49
CA GLY A 18 1.83 -13.43 -12.44
C GLY A 18 3.08 -14.05 -11.80
N THR A 19 3.88 -13.23 -11.10
CA THR A 19 5.08 -13.72 -10.40
C THR A 19 4.73 -14.72 -9.30
N VAL A 20 3.72 -14.43 -8.49
CA VAL A 20 3.28 -15.31 -7.39
C VAL A 20 2.72 -16.62 -7.96
N LEU A 21 1.87 -16.58 -8.99
CA LEU A 21 1.32 -17.77 -9.65
C LEU A 21 2.42 -18.70 -10.22
N ALA A 22 3.44 -18.10 -10.84
CA ALA A 22 4.57 -18.85 -11.38
C ALA A 22 5.48 -19.46 -10.31
N THR A 23 5.42 -18.95 -9.07
CA THR A 23 6.35 -19.31 -8.00
C THR A 23 5.75 -20.25 -6.96
N LEU A 24 4.42 -20.23 -6.76
CA LEU A 24 3.74 -21.05 -5.76
C LEU A 24 3.95 -22.54 -6.01
N ASP A 25 4.25 -23.28 -4.96
CA ASP A 25 4.39 -24.73 -4.97
C ASP A 25 3.02 -25.39 -5.20
N ARG A 26 2.84 -25.98 -6.38
CA ARG A 26 1.60 -26.62 -6.83
C ARG A 26 1.35 -27.99 -6.23
N ASP A 27 2.36 -28.59 -5.63
CA ASP A 27 2.20 -29.85 -4.88
C ASP A 27 1.60 -29.57 -3.48
N ARG A 28 1.72 -28.33 -3.00
CA ARG A 28 1.21 -27.91 -1.69
C ARG A 28 -0.06 -27.05 -1.75
N TYR A 29 -0.22 -26.29 -2.83
CA TYR A 29 -1.29 -25.29 -2.93
C TYR A 29 -2.11 -25.49 -4.22
N GLU A 30 -3.39 -25.76 -4.06
CA GLU A 30 -4.36 -25.58 -5.12
C GLU A 30 -4.72 -24.08 -5.19
N VAL A 31 -4.42 -23.43 -6.31
CA VAL A 31 -4.60 -21.99 -6.45
C VAL A 31 -5.85 -21.69 -7.25
N VAL A 32 -6.74 -20.88 -6.66
CA VAL A 32 -7.91 -20.30 -7.32
C VAL A 32 -7.60 -18.82 -7.60
N PRO A 33 -7.20 -18.45 -8.83
CA PRO A 33 -6.93 -17.07 -9.17
C PRO A 33 -8.23 -16.32 -9.46
N VAL A 34 -8.42 -15.18 -8.75
CA VAL A 34 -9.59 -14.32 -8.84
C VAL A 34 -9.14 -12.91 -9.18
N GLY A 35 -9.61 -12.38 -10.28
CA GLY A 35 -9.31 -11.04 -10.73
C GLY A 35 -10.42 -10.06 -10.37
N ILE A 36 -10.04 -8.83 -10.00
CA ILE A 36 -10.96 -7.69 -9.88
C ILE A 36 -10.70 -6.79 -11.08
N LEU A 37 -11.72 -6.63 -11.93
CA LEU A 37 -11.68 -5.75 -13.09
C LEU A 37 -11.62 -4.26 -12.67
N PRO A 38 -11.21 -3.34 -13.56
CA PRO A 38 -11.22 -1.90 -13.26
C PRO A 38 -12.59 -1.32 -12.92
N ASP A 39 -13.67 -1.99 -13.33
CA ASP A 39 -15.06 -1.62 -12.99
C ASP A 39 -15.54 -2.23 -11.66
N GLY A 40 -14.67 -2.96 -10.94
CA GLY A 40 -14.95 -3.56 -9.63
C GLY A 40 -15.58 -4.95 -9.68
N ARG A 41 -15.85 -5.52 -10.85
CA ARG A 41 -16.40 -6.86 -10.96
C ARG A 41 -15.33 -7.92 -10.67
N TRP A 42 -15.73 -8.94 -9.93
CA TRP A 42 -14.90 -10.09 -9.58
C TRP A 42 -15.11 -11.21 -10.57
N VAL A 43 -14.02 -11.76 -11.09
CA VAL A 43 -14.05 -12.83 -12.10
C VAL A 43 -13.07 -13.94 -11.73
N LEU A 44 -13.48 -15.19 -11.95
CA LEU A 44 -12.52 -16.29 -11.98
C LEU A 44 -11.61 -16.10 -13.18
N THR A 45 -10.32 -16.24 -12.97
CA THR A 45 -9.34 -16.13 -14.07
C THR A 45 -8.73 -17.50 -14.36
N ARG A 46 -8.08 -17.59 -15.53
CA ARG A 46 -7.25 -18.74 -15.84
C ARG A 46 -5.92 -18.60 -15.11
N ASP A 47 -5.32 -19.74 -14.80
CA ASP A 47 -3.98 -19.82 -14.24
C ASP A 47 -2.95 -19.74 -15.38
N GLU A 48 -2.78 -18.54 -15.93
CA GLU A 48 -1.91 -18.24 -17.08
C GLU A 48 -0.96 -17.08 -16.68
N PRO A 49 0.05 -17.32 -15.82
CA PRO A 49 0.93 -16.28 -15.27
C PRO A 49 1.68 -15.49 -16.35
N GLU A 50 2.00 -16.11 -17.48
CA GLU A 50 2.69 -15.47 -18.60
C GLU A 50 1.89 -14.34 -19.24
N ARG A 51 0.55 -14.39 -19.18
CA ARG A 51 -0.34 -13.32 -19.67
C ARG A 51 -0.46 -12.14 -18.71
N LEU A 52 0.05 -12.30 -17.49
CA LEU A 52 0.12 -11.26 -16.49
C LEU A 52 1.48 -10.54 -16.45
N ALA A 53 2.34 -10.82 -17.43
CA ALA A 53 3.60 -10.13 -17.65
C ALA A 53 3.45 -8.97 -18.65
N ILE A 54 4.38 -8.01 -18.59
CA ILE A 54 4.48 -6.93 -19.59
C ILE A 54 4.82 -7.55 -20.94
N SER A 55 4.07 -7.20 -21.98
CA SER A 55 4.36 -7.58 -23.36
C SER A 55 4.70 -6.33 -24.19
N GLY A 56 5.97 -6.12 -24.48
CA GLY A 56 6.45 -4.92 -25.13
C GLY A 56 6.17 -3.67 -24.27
N ARG A 57 5.26 -2.79 -24.69
CA ARG A 57 4.80 -1.62 -23.94
C ARG A 57 3.37 -1.78 -23.37
N THR A 58 2.78 -2.96 -23.52
CA THR A 58 1.42 -3.22 -23.05
C THR A 58 1.46 -3.74 -21.61
N LEU A 59 0.78 -3.02 -20.72
CA LEU A 59 0.59 -3.42 -19.33
C LEU A 59 -0.48 -4.53 -19.23
N PRO A 60 -0.31 -5.51 -18.35
CA PRO A 60 -1.30 -6.57 -18.16
C PRO A 60 -2.58 -6.08 -17.50
N SER A 61 -3.66 -6.82 -17.74
CA SER A 61 -4.97 -6.58 -17.14
C SER A 61 -5.66 -7.90 -16.82
N VAL A 62 -6.51 -7.91 -15.80
CA VAL A 62 -7.39 -9.05 -15.47
C VAL A 62 -8.19 -9.52 -16.68
N ALA A 63 -8.60 -8.63 -17.58
CA ALA A 63 -9.35 -8.99 -18.78
C ALA A 63 -8.61 -9.98 -19.70
N ALA A 64 -7.27 -9.97 -19.70
CA ALA A 64 -6.45 -10.88 -20.51
C ALA A 64 -6.54 -12.35 -20.06
N VAL A 65 -6.85 -12.58 -18.80
CA VAL A 65 -6.93 -13.91 -18.16
C VAL A 65 -8.32 -14.28 -17.68
N ALA A 66 -9.34 -13.43 -17.88
CA ALA A 66 -10.71 -13.70 -17.45
C ALA A 66 -11.23 -15.03 -18.03
N GLY A 67 -11.75 -15.88 -17.18
CA GLY A 67 -12.35 -17.16 -17.53
C GLY A 67 -13.76 -17.01 -18.13
N PRO A 68 -14.32 -18.04 -18.78
CA PRO A 68 -15.70 -18.07 -19.19
C PRO A 68 -16.60 -18.28 -17.96
N GLY A 69 -17.18 -17.23 -17.44
CA GLY A 69 -18.11 -17.31 -16.31
C GLY A 69 -18.80 -15.98 -16.05
N PRO A 70 -19.92 -15.97 -15.30
CA PRO A 70 -20.55 -14.73 -14.94
C PRO A 70 -19.61 -13.93 -14.02
N ALA A 71 -19.47 -12.65 -14.32
CA ALA A 71 -18.80 -11.72 -13.42
C ALA A 71 -19.71 -11.44 -12.22
N HIS A 72 -19.13 -11.46 -11.02
CA HIS A 72 -19.85 -11.16 -9.77
C HIS A 72 -19.56 -9.71 -9.36
N THR A 73 -20.60 -8.94 -9.08
CA THR A 73 -20.48 -7.59 -8.51
C THR A 73 -20.64 -7.65 -6.99
N VAL A 74 -19.74 -6.98 -6.29
CA VAL A 74 -19.81 -6.78 -4.82
C VAL A 74 -20.44 -5.43 -4.49
N THR A 75 -20.65 -4.56 -5.50
CA THR A 75 -21.26 -3.25 -5.30
C THR A 75 -22.78 -3.38 -5.11
N PRO A 76 -23.39 -2.72 -4.10
CA PRO A 76 -24.81 -2.43 -4.16
C PRO A 76 -25.13 -1.67 -5.43
N ASP A 77 -26.22 -1.97 -6.07
CA ASP A 77 -26.68 -1.23 -7.25
C ASP A 77 -26.54 0.27 -7.05
N GLY A 78 -25.92 0.94 -8.04
CA GLY A 78 -25.72 2.38 -8.00
C GLY A 78 -27.03 3.17 -7.95
N PRO A 79 -27.00 4.50 -7.74
CA PRO A 79 -28.16 5.34 -7.42
C PRO A 79 -29.26 5.47 -8.49
N ASP A 80 -29.19 4.72 -9.59
CA ASP A 80 -30.17 4.78 -10.69
C ASP A 80 -31.17 3.60 -10.76
N ALA A 81 -31.21 2.71 -9.77
CA ALA A 81 -32.29 1.75 -9.66
C ALA A 81 -33.54 2.44 -9.12
N GLY A 82 -34.42 2.84 -10.03
CA GLY A 82 -35.67 3.53 -9.75
C GLY A 82 -36.50 2.83 -8.67
N HIS A 83 -37.04 3.64 -7.77
CA HIS A 83 -37.92 3.24 -6.67
C HIS A 83 -39.10 2.38 -7.16
N ALA A 84 -39.03 1.10 -6.88
CA ALA A 84 -40.21 0.26 -6.82
C ALA A 84 -40.28 -0.37 -5.43
N VAL A 85 -41.03 0.29 -4.54
CA VAL A 85 -41.42 -0.28 -3.24
C VAL A 85 -42.50 -1.33 -3.51
N ALA A 86 -42.11 -2.59 -3.46
CA ALA A 86 -43.07 -3.69 -3.36
C ALA A 86 -42.73 -4.51 -2.11
N ALA A 87 -43.54 -4.37 -1.10
CA ALA A 87 -43.45 -5.15 0.13
C ALA A 87 -43.86 -6.60 -0.12
N ALA A 88 -42.95 -7.53 0.17
CA ALA A 88 -43.27 -8.90 0.55
C ALA A 88 -42.19 -9.43 1.50
N PRO A 89 -42.52 -10.22 2.53
CA PRO A 89 -41.51 -10.71 3.46
C PRO A 89 -40.72 -11.83 2.78
N ALA A 90 -39.64 -11.48 2.18
CA ALA A 90 -38.63 -12.42 1.76
C ALA A 90 -37.85 -12.88 3.00
N ALA A 91 -37.70 -14.18 3.17
CA ALA A 91 -36.74 -14.76 4.08
C ALA A 91 -35.38 -14.00 3.90
N ALA A 92 -34.77 -13.69 5.04
CA ALA A 92 -33.51 -12.90 5.06
C ALA A 92 -32.58 -13.42 4.00
N ALA A 93 -32.33 -12.60 2.98
CA ALA A 93 -31.24 -12.83 2.05
C ALA A 93 -29.95 -12.89 2.87
N PRO A 94 -29.07 -13.86 2.64
CA PRO A 94 -27.82 -13.93 3.40
C PRO A 94 -27.09 -12.59 3.22
N VAL A 95 -26.79 -11.96 4.35
CA VAL A 95 -25.90 -10.79 4.44
C VAL A 95 -24.68 -11.10 3.62
N ALA A 96 -24.31 -10.18 2.72
CA ALA A 96 -23.27 -10.29 1.71
C ALA A 96 -22.20 -11.35 2.04
N SER A 97 -22.41 -12.56 1.56
CA SER A 97 -21.37 -13.59 1.56
C SER A 97 -20.23 -13.07 0.69
N ALA A 98 -18.98 -13.34 1.08
CA ALA A 98 -17.85 -13.16 0.17
C ALA A 98 -18.26 -13.61 -1.23
N PRO A 99 -17.79 -12.93 -2.31
CA PRO A 99 -18.19 -13.32 -3.66
C PRO A 99 -18.10 -14.83 -3.80
N GLY A 100 -19.13 -15.48 -4.34
CA GLY A 100 -19.16 -16.96 -4.42
C GLY A 100 -17.92 -17.59 -5.01
N VAL A 101 -17.11 -16.79 -5.72
CA VAL A 101 -15.78 -17.15 -6.24
C VAL A 101 -14.73 -17.46 -5.16
N LEU A 102 -14.94 -17.04 -3.91
CA LEU A 102 -14.08 -17.34 -2.76
C LEU A 102 -14.61 -18.48 -1.88
N ALA A 103 -15.71 -19.11 -2.27
CA ALA A 103 -16.28 -20.22 -1.50
C ALA A 103 -15.34 -21.43 -1.49
N GLY A 104 -15.08 -21.96 -0.29
CA GLY A 104 -14.28 -23.18 -0.10
C GLY A 104 -12.77 -22.98 -0.12
N VAL A 105 -12.25 -21.74 -0.16
CA VAL A 105 -10.82 -21.50 0.00
C VAL A 105 -10.41 -21.46 1.47
N ASP A 106 -9.24 -22.01 1.80
CA ASP A 106 -8.69 -22.03 3.16
C ASP A 106 -8.09 -20.68 3.57
N VAL A 107 -7.52 -19.96 2.61
CA VAL A 107 -6.85 -18.68 2.81
C VAL A 107 -6.87 -17.84 1.53
N VAL A 108 -7.04 -16.54 1.66
CA VAL A 108 -6.96 -15.57 0.56
C VAL A 108 -5.60 -14.88 0.59
N LEU A 109 -4.92 -14.84 -0.57
CA LEU A 109 -3.70 -14.06 -0.76
C LEU A 109 -4.05 -12.83 -1.61
N PRO A 110 -4.24 -11.64 -1.01
CA PRO A 110 -4.47 -10.41 -1.75
C PRO A 110 -3.14 -9.89 -2.32
N ILE A 111 -3.13 -9.60 -3.62
CA ILE A 111 -2.08 -8.88 -4.33
C ILE A 111 -2.73 -7.62 -4.91
N LEU A 112 -3.16 -6.73 -4.03
CA LEU A 112 -3.91 -5.51 -4.38
C LEU A 112 -3.17 -4.31 -3.82
N HIS A 113 -2.98 -3.28 -4.63
CA HIS A 113 -2.26 -2.08 -4.22
C HIS A 113 -3.18 -0.86 -4.16
N GLY A 114 -2.84 0.10 -3.28
CA GLY A 114 -3.55 1.34 -3.12
C GLY A 114 -4.97 1.22 -2.56
N PRO A 115 -5.88 2.12 -2.94
CA PRO A 115 -7.27 2.12 -2.47
C PRO A 115 -7.98 0.79 -2.73
N PHE A 116 -8.82 0.38 -1.77
CA PHE A 116 -9.51 -0.91 -1.67
C PHE A 116 -8.59 -2.13 -1.39
N GLY A 117 -7.28 -2.03 -1.63
CA GLY A 117 -6.30 -3.08 -1.33
C GLY A 117 -5.60 -2.88 0.00
N GLU A 118 -5.07 -1.66 0.23
CA GLU A 118 -4.21 -1.34 1.38
C GLU A 118 -4.90 -0.44 2.42
N ASP A 119 -6.19 -0.15 2.27
CA ASP A 119 -6.95 0.77 3.13
C ASP A 119 -7.83 0.09 4.19
N GLY A 120 -7.79 -1.24 4.28
CA GLY A 120 -8.63 -2.03 5.18
C GLY A 120 -9.94 -2.52 4.56
N THR A 121 -10.29 -2.08 3.35
CA THR A 121 -11.57 -2.40 2.71
C THR A 121 -11.67 -3.89 2.35
N ILE A 122 -10.67 -4.43 1.63
CA ILE A 122 -10.64 -5.86 1.29
C ILE A 122 -10.49 -6.71 2.55
N GLN A 123 -9.69 -6.26 3.51
CA GLN A 123 -9.48 -6.95 4.77
C GLN A 123 -10.81 -7.07 5.54
N GLY A 124 -11.56 -5.97 5.66
CA GLY A 124 -12.87 -5.97 6.30
C GLY A 124 -13.89 -6.88 5.60
N LEU A 125 -13.89 -6.93 4.27
CA LEU A 125 -14.71 -7.86 3.50
C LEU A 125 -14.39 -9.32 3.86
N LEU A 126 -13.10 -9.67 3.90
CA LEU A 126 -12.64 -11.03 4.19
C LEU A 126 -12.92 -11.42 5.64
N GLU A 127 -12.77 -10.50 6.59
CA GLU A 127 -13.12 -10.74 8.00
C GLU A 127 -14.61 -10.97 8.19
N MET A 128 -15.46 -10.14 7.59
CA MET A 128 -16.93 -10.33 7.63
C MET A 128 -17.36 -11.66 6.99
N ALA A 129 -16.59 -12.13 5.99
CA ALA A 129 -16.80 -13.41 5.35
C ALA A 129 -16.24 -14.61 6.14
N GLY A 130 -15.53 -14.39 7.24
CA GLY A 130 -14.87 -15.44 8.02
C GLY A 130 -13.72 -16.11 7.31
N LEU A 131 -13.11 -15.44 6.33
CA LEU A 131 -12.00 -15.95 5.53
C LEU A 131 -10.66 -15.52 6.12
N ARG A 132 -9.72 -16.47 6.23
CA ARG A 132 -8.31 -16.14 6.52
C ARG A 132 -7.69 -15.46 5.32
N TYR A 133 -6.79 -14.53 5.57
CA TYR A 133 -6.04 -13.87 4.50
C TYR A 133 -4.60 -13.58 4.92
N VAL A 134 -3.74 -13.50 3.92
CA VAL A 134 -2.31 -13.17 4.08
C VAL A 134 -2.17 -11.65 4.10
N GLY A 135 -1.40 -11.13 5.06
CA GLY A 135 -1.09 -9.71 5.17
C GLY A 135 -1.69 -9.04 6.39
N ALA A 136 -1.65 -7.73 6.39
CA ALA A 136 -2.08 -6.85 7.47
C ALA A 136 -3.60 -6.88 7.67
N GLY A 137 -4.05 -6.71 8.91
CA GLY A 137 -5.46 -6.56 9.25
C GLY A 137 -6.02 -5.19 8.92
N VAL A 138 -7.32 -5.00 9.20
CA VAL A 138 -8.06 -3.75 8.90
C VAL A 138 -7.39 -2.52 9.48
N LEU A 139 -7.04 -2.56 10.79
CA LEU A 139 -6.45 -1.42 11.48
C LEU A 139 -5.11 -1.02 10.88
N ALA A 140 -4.21 -1.98 10.70
CA ALA A 140 -2.87 -1.72 10.19
C ALA A 140 -2.91 -1.19 8.75
N SER A 141 -3.78 -1.75 7.90
CA SER A 141 -4.00 -1.28 6.54
C SER A 141 -4.52 0.15 6.51
N ALA A 142 -5.58 0.46 7.26
CA ALA A 142 -6.17 1.80 7.29
C ALA A 142 -5.21 2.87 7.84
N VAL A 143 -4.48 2.54 8.93
CA VAL A 143 -3.48 3.46 9.52
C VAL A 143 -2.26 3.59 8.61
N GLY A 144 -1.78 2.49 8.02
CA GLY A 144 -0.60 2.48 7.16
C GLY A 144 -0.80 3.31 5.89
N LEU A 145 -1.99 3.30 5.29
CA LEU A 145 -2.29 4.10 4.11
C LEU A 145 -2.41 5.59 4.42
N ASP A 146 -2.95 5.97 5.59
CA ASP A 146 -3.17 7.37 5.97
C ASP A 146 -1.91 7.97 6.63
N LYS A 147 -1.15 8.74 5.86
CA LYS A 147 0.14 9.30 6.28
C LYS A 147 0.07 10.17 7.55
N GLU A 148 -1.06 10.83 7.82
CA GLU A 148 -1.23 11.58 9.06
C GLU A 148 -1.32 10.63 10.26
N TYR A 149 -2.23 9.65 10.20
CA TYR A 149 -2.44 8.73 11.33
C TYR A 149 -1.24 7.81 11.54
N MET A 150 -0.63 7.34 10.47
CA MET A 150 0.61 6.57 10.53
C MET A 150 1.71 7.33 11.26
N LYS A 151 1.97 8.60 10.89
CA LYS A 151 2.99 9.44 11.54
C LYS A 151 2.65 9.76 13.01
N LEU A 152 1.37 9.97 13.34
CA LEU A 152 0.93 10.13 14.73
C LEU A 152 1.24 8.90 15.57
N VAL A 153 0.96 7.71 15.05
CA VAL A 153 1.25 6.44 15.74
C VAL A 153 2.76 6.22 15.88
N PHE A 154 3.54 6.47 14.83
CA PHE A 154 5.00 6.34 14.87
C PHE A 154 5.62 7.29 15.90
N ALA A 155 5.20 8.57 15.91
CA ALA A 155 5.67 9.54 16.89
C ALA A 155 5.31 9.13 18.33
N ALA A 156 4.09 8.61 18.55
CA ALA A 156 3.66 8.12 19.87
C ALA A 156 4.49 6.91 20.35
N ARG A 157 5.10 6.17 19.43
CA ARG A 157 6.02 5.06 19.73
C ARG A 157 7.50 5.46 19.79
N GLY A 158 7.78 6.78 19.72
CA GLY A 158 9.14 7.34 19.80
C GLY A 158 9.97 7.13 18.53
N LEU A 159 9.35 6.79 17.40
CA LEU A 159 10.05 6.71 16.13
C LEU A 159 10.27 8.12 15.57
N PRO A 160 11.49 8.46 15.14
CA PRO A 160 11.78 9.73 14.49
C PRO A 160 11.12 9.75 13.10
N ILE A 161 10.37 10.81 12.84
CA ILE A 161 9.63 11.03 11.60
C ILE A 161 9.99 12.38 10.98
N CYS A 162 9.77 12.52 9.67
CA CYS A 162 9.90 13.82 9.02
C CYS A 162 8.82 14.78 9.53
N PRO A 163 9.17 16.05 9.89
CA PRO A 163 8.20 17.08 10.25
C PRO A 163 7.19 17.35 9.12
N TYR A 164 5.94 17.60 9.47
CA TYR A 164 4.87 17.73 8.49
C TYR A 164 3.76 18.68 8.95
N VAL A 165 2.96 19.16 7.99
CA VAL A 165 1.72 19.91 8.18
C VAL A 165 0.59 19.21 7.45
N VAL A 166 -0.56 19.07 8.08
CA VAL A 166 -1.77 18.53 7.47
C VAL A 166 -2.68 19.65 6.99
N VAL A 167 -3.13 19.55 5.75
CA VAL A 167 -4.05 20.49 5.11
C VAL A 167 -5.34 19.74 4.77
N ARG A 168 -6.45 20.12 5.40
CA ARG A 168 -7.77 19.56 5.12
C ARG A 168 -8.57 20.51 4.23
N ASP A 169 -9.43 19.99 3.40
CA ASP A 169 -10.30 20.77 2.51
C ASP A 169 -11.06 21.87 3.24
N ARG A 170 -11.66 21.57 4.38
CA ARG A 170 -12.41 22.53 5.20
C ARG A 170 -11.56 23.71 5.66
N ASP A 171 -10.28 23.45 5.94
CA ASP A 171 -9.32 24.44 6.46
C ASP A 171 -8.72 25.26 5.30
N TRP A 172 -8.62 24.65 4.12
CA TRP A 172 -8.08 25.25 2.91
C TRP A 172 -9.10 26.08 2.13
N GLN A 173 -10.32 25.56 1.90
CA GLN A 173 -11.36 26.26 1.15
C GLN A 173 -12.18 27.23 2.01
N GLY A 174 -12.26 26.99 3.31
CA GLY A 174 -13.26 27.57 4.17
C GLY A 174 -14.64 26.97 3.91
N GLY A 175 -15.47 26.83 4.95
CA GLY A 175 -16.87 26.40 4.81
C GLY A 175 -17.76 27.51 4.18
N PRO A 176 -19.03 27.21 3.85
CA PRO A 176 -20.00 28.20 3.39
C PRO A 176 -20.08 29.39 4.39
N GLY A 177 -19.80 30.61 3.93
CA GLY A 177 -19.81 31.82 4.75
C GLY A 177 -18.51 32.13 5.51
N ALA A 178 -17.43 31.40 5.29
CA ALA A 178 -16.19 31.51 6.07
C ALA A 178 -15.39 32.82 5.88
N GLY A 179 -15.59 33.57 4.79
CA GLY A 179 -15.01 34.90 4.57
C GLY A 179 -13.59 35.11 5.10
N GLY A 180 -13.42 36.04 6.04
CA GLY A 180 -12.15 36.35 6.67
C GLY A 180 -11.54 35.21 7.53
N ALA A 181 -12.33 34.25 8.04
CA ALA A 181 -11.84 33.10 8.80
C ALA A 181 -11.06 32.13 7.92
N ALA A 182 -11.52 31.86 6.70
CA ALA A 182 -10.80 31.02 5.73
C ALA A 182 -9.43 31.62 5.37
N THR A 183 -9.36 32.94 5.23
CA THR A 183 -8.11 33.64 4.94
C THR A 183 -7.13 33.54 6.12
N ALA A 184 -7.62 33.63 7.36
CA ALA A 184 -6.78 33.49 8.57
C ALA A 184 -6.24 32.06 8.70
N GLU A 185 -7.07 31.04 8.42
CA GLU A 185 -6.65 29.63 8.49
C GLU A 185 -5.62 29.28 7.40
N ARG A 186 -5.82 29.73 6.16
CA ARG A 186 -4.79 29.59 5.14
C ARG A 186 -3.47 30.25 5.53
N LYS A 187 -3.53 31.45 6.15
CA LYS A 187 -2.31 32.09 6.63
C LYS A 187 -1.59 31.22 7.64
N ARG A 188 -2.30 30.64 8.61
CA ARG A 188 -1.71 29.69 9.58
C ARG A 188 -1.06 28.49 8.91
N ILE A 189 -1.73 27.91 7.90
CA ILE A 189 -1.18 26.80 7.13
C ILE A 189 0.12 27.23 6.44
N TYR A 190 0.16 28.37 5.76
CA TYR A 190 1.38 28.87 5.13
C TYR A 190 2.49 29.16 6.13
N ASP A 191 2.16 29.75 7.28
CA ASP A 191 3.13 30.03 8.35
C ASP A 191 3.73 28.72 8.87
N ALA A 192 2.90 27.69 9.13
CA ALA A 192 3.36 26.37 9.57
C ALA A 192 4.22 25.65 8.50
N ILE A 193 3.85 25.76 7.22
CA ILE A 193 4.68 25.21 6.13
C ILE A 193 6.01 25.96 6.04
N ALA A 194 6.03 27.26 6.21
CA ALA A 194 7.27 28.03 6.19
C ALA A 194 8.21 27.64 7.35
N GLU A 195 7.66 27.27 8.52
CA GLU A 195 8.43 26.74 9.64
C GLU A 195 9.09 25.39 9.36
N LEU A 196 8.52 24.57 8.46
CA LEU A 196 9.17 23.32 7.99
C LEU A 196 10.47 23.62 7.24
N GLY A 197 10.57 24.78 6.59
CA GLY A 197 11.65 25.14 5.65
C GLY A 197 11.43 24.49 4.26
N TYR A 198 11.94 25.19 3.24
CA TYR A 198 11.85 24.70 1.85
C TYR A 198 13.14 23.97 1.44
N PRO A 199 13.09 23.03 0.46
CA PRO A 199 11.86 22.58 -0.21
C PRO A 199 10.98 21.68 0.65
N VAL A 200 9.69 21.58 0.27
CA VAL A 200 8.73 20.65 0.87
C VAL A 200 8.13 19.71 -0.19
N PHE A 201 7.68 18.54 0.24
CA PHE A 201 6.86 17.64 -0.58
C PHE A 201 5.40 17.73 -0.16
N VAL A 202 4.53 17.93 -1.14
CA VAL A 202 3.08 17.99 -0.98
C VAL A 202 2.49 16.71 -1.55
N LYS A 203 1.72 15.96 -0.75
CA LYS A 203 1.23 14.63 -1.10
C LYS A 203 -0.23 14.47 -0.69
N PRO A 204 -1.06 13.71 -1.43
CA PRO A 204 -2.31 13.18 -0.89
C PRO A 204 -2.02 12.36 0.37
N ALA A 205 -2.84 12.51 1.42
CA ALA A 205 -2.57 11.82 2.68
C ALA A 205 -2.81 10.30 2.56
N ARG A 206 -3.76 9.89 1.72
CA ARG A 206 -4.13 8.48 1.45
C ARG A 206 -3.87 8.16 -0.01
N GLY A 207 -2.63 7.85 -0.34
CA GLY A 207 -2.22 7.52 -1.69
C GLY A 207 -0.86 6.83 -1.70
N GLY A 208 -0.67 5.91 -2.65
CA GLY A 208 0.57 5.20 -2.92
C GLY A 208 1.28 5.70 -4.17
N SER A 209 2.40 5.06 -4.52
CA SER A 209 3.14 5.21 -5.79
C SER A 209 3.41 6.65 -6.22
N SER A 210 3.58 7.56 -5.27
CA SER A 210 3.86 9.00 -5.53
C SER A 210 2.80 9.73 -6.36
N ILE A 211 1.60 9.17 -6.56
CA ILE A 211 0.52 9.78 -7.34
C ILE A 211 0.05 11.07 -6.65
N GLY A 212 0.03 12.18 -7.39
CA GLY A 212 -0.36 13.49 -6.86
C GLY A 212 0.68 14.15 -5.95
N THR A 213 1.88 13.59 -5.86
CA THR A 213 3.01 14.17 -5.10
C THR A 213 3.70 15.26 -5.92
N ALA A 214 4.04 16.37 -5.30
CA ALA A 214 4.79 17.46 -5.91
C ALA A 214 5.82 18.07 -4.94
N LYS A 215 7.01 18.40 -5.45
CA LYS A 215 8.03 19.18 -4.73
C LYS A 215 7.74 20.67 -4.90
N ALA A 216 7.73 21.42 -3.81
CA ALA A 216 7.57 22.87 -3.80
C ALA A 216 8.82 23.52 -3.18
N ASN A 217 9.49 24.36 -3.96
CA ASN A 217 10.73 24.99 -3.55
C ASN A 217 10.54 26.32 -2.79
N ASP A 218 9.34 26.86 -2.83
CA ASP A 218 8.97 28.11 -2.19
C ASP A 218 7.45 28.18 -1.92
N GLN A 219 7.01 29.23 -1.24
CA GLN A 219 5.61 29.44 -0.90
C GLN A 219 4.71 29.60 -2.15
N ALA A 220 5.22 30.16 -3.24
CA ALA A 220 4.42 30.37 -4.45
C ALA A 220 4.03 29.03 -5.10
N ALA A 221 4.97 28.06 -5.09
CA ALA A 221 4.74 26.71 -5.63
C ALA A 221 3.79 25.87 -4.74
N VAL A 222 3.77 26.07 -3.42
CA VAL A 222 2.95 25.29 -2.48
C VAL A 222 1.47 25.32 -2.82
N THR A 223 0.92 26.47 -3.21
CA THR A 223 -0.51 26.61 -3.55
C THR A 223 -0.90 25.66 -4.68
N GLY A 224 -0.15 25.69 -5.77
CA GLY A 224 -0.39 24.81 -6.92
C GLY A 224 -0.22 23.34 -6.58
N ALA A 225 0.78 23.01 -5.75
CA ALA A 225 1.03 21.65 -5.29
C ALA A 225 -0.13 21.12 -4.41
N ILE A 226 -0.63 21.93 -3.46
CA ILE A 226 -1.79 21.55 -2.62
C ILE A 226 -3.04 21.36 -3.50
N GLU A 227 -3.34 22.26 -4.43
CA GLU A 227 -4.49 22.12 -5.34
C GLU A 227 -4.34 20.89 -6.24
N GLY A 228 -3.12 20.54 -6.64
CA GLY A 228 -2.83 19.31 -7.38
C GLY A 228 -3.13 18.05 -6.55
N ALA A 229 -2.61 17.97 -5.33
CA ALA A 229 -2.78 16.83 -4.44
C ALA A 229 -4.25 16.64 -4.01
N ARG A 230 -4.99 17.73 -3.79
CA ARG A 230 -6.42 17.73 -3.44
C ARG A 230 -7.35 17.13 -4.49
N ARG A 231 -6.89 16.96 -5.72
CA ARG A 231 -7.66 16.20 -6.75
C ARG A 231 -7.75 14.73 -6.44
N TYR A 232 -6.84 14.22 -5.60
CA TYR A 232 -6.73 12.81 -5.24
C TYR A 232 -7.25 12.53 -3.83
N ASP A 233 -7.07 13.47 -2.88
CA ASP A 233 -7.53 13.32 -1.52
C ASP A 233 -7.91 14.68 -0.92
N ALA A 234 -9.04 14.76 -0.24
CA ALA A 234 -9.48 15.94 0.51
C ALA A 234 -8.56 16.28 1.70
N LYS A 235 -7.65 15.40 2.05
CA LYS A 235 -6.59 15.57 3.05
C LYS A 235 -5.23 15.50 2.38
N VAL A 236 -4.42 16.53 2.56
CA VAL A 236 -3.07 16.66 2.01
C VAL A 236 -2.08 16.74 3.15
N ILE A 237 -0.93 16.10 3.00
CA ILE A 237 0.21 16.25 3.90
C ILE A 237 1.33 17.01 3.20
N VAL A 238 1.93 17.96 3.90
CA VAL A 238 3.10 18.73 3.45
C VAL A 238 4.25 18.35 4.35
N GLU A 239 5.30 17.80 3.80
CA GLU A 239 6.46 17.29 4.53
C GLU A 239 7.71 18.07 4.17
N ARG A 240 8.57 18.30 5.15
CA ARG A 240 9.92 18.81 4.89
C ARG A 240 10.67 17.84 3.95
N ALA A 241 11.31 18.36 2.93
CA ALA A 241 12.18 17.53 2.10
C ALA A 241 13.40 17.07 2.90
N VAL A 242 13.73 15.80 2.79
CA VAL A 242 14.90 15.19 3.44
C VAL A 242 16.01 15.07 2.40
N ASP A 243 17.19 15.61 2.71
CA ASP A 243 18.40 15.38 1.93
C ASP A 243 19.10 14.13 2.48
N GLY A 244 18.97 13.02 1.76
CA GLY A 244 19.46 11.73 2.23
C GLY A 244 19.15 10.60 1.28
N ALA A 245 19.52 9.40 1.67
CA ALA A 245 19.23 8.17 0.94
C ALA A 245 17.87 7.59 1.35
N GLU A 246 17.12 7.07 0.38
CA GLU A 246 15.93 6.25 0.64
C GLU A 246 16.35 4.81 0.87
N ILE A 247 15.94 4.24 2.02
CA ILE A 247 16.27 2.88 2.43
C ILE A 247 14.98 2.16 2.80
N GLU A 248 14.80 0.95 2.28
CA GLU A 248 13.65 0.09 2.56
C GLU A 248 14.08 -1.10 3.42
N CYS A 249 13.18 -1.57 4.30
CA CYS A 249 13.36 -2.78 5.09
C CYS A 249 12.08 -3.61 5.06
N ALA A 250 12.18 -4.86 4.65
CA ALA A 250 11.07 -5.80 4.64
C ALA A 250 10.88 -6.43 6.03
N VAL A 251 9.62 -6.59 6.43
CA VAL A 251 9.25 -7.14 7.73
C VAL A 251 8.28 -8.30 7.54
N LEU A 252 8.46 -9.37 8.30
CA LEU A 252 7.53 -10.48 8.45
C LEU A 252 7.09 -10.61 9.90
N GLU A 253 5.83 -11.01 10.09
CA GLU A 253 5.32 -11.40 11.39
C GLU A 253 6.21 -12.51 11.99
N GLY A 254 6.56 -12.35 13.27
CA GLY A 254 7.35 -13.33 14.00
C GLY A 254 6.65 -14.67 14.13
N LEU A 255 7.41 -15.75 14.04
CA LEU A 255 6.87 -17.08 14.24
C LEU A 255 6.52 -17.30 15.72
N ASP A 256 5.42 -18.02 15.93
CA ASP A 256 4.97 -18.48 17.27
C ASP A 256 4.80 -17.33 18.30
N GLY A 257 4.42 -16.13 17.83
CA GLY A 257 4.25 -14.95 18.66
C GLY A 257 5.55 -14.26 19.08
N GLY A 258 6.64 -14.58 18.40
CA GLY A 258 7.92 -13.89 18.55
C GLY A 258 7.91 -12.46 17.96
N PRO A 259 8.98 -11.69 18.15
CA PRO A 259 9.13 -10.38 17.55
C PRO A 259 9.13 -10.47 16.01
N PRO A 260 8.77 -9.38 15.30
CA PRO A 260 8.85 -9.36 13.85
C PRO A 260 10.26 -9.64 13.35
N ASP A 261 10.37 -10.44 12.28
CA ASP A 261 11.63 -10.64 11.57
C ASP A 261 11.82 -9.53 10.53
N THR A 262 13.06 -9.05 10.43
CA THR A 262 13.43 -7.96 9.51
C THR A 262 14.53 -8.41 8.55
N SER A 263 14.37 -8.05 7.28
CA SER A 263 15.37 -8.34 6.25
C SER A 263 16.64 -7.47 6.39
N LEU A 264 17.64 -7.78 5.60
CA LEU A 264 18.67 -6.79 5.27
C LEU A 264 17.99 -5.60 4.57
N PRO A 265 18.29 -4.34 4.98
CA PRO A 265 17.74 -3.19 4.31
C PRO A 265 18.40 -2.96 2.96
N GLY A 266 17.65 -2.39 2.02
CA GLY A 266 18.14 -2.03 0.70
C GLY A 266 18.05 -0.53 0.45
N GLN A 267 19.06 0.05 -0.19
CA GLN A 267 19.06 1.45 -0.62
C GLN A 267 18.61 1.55 -2.08
N LEU A 268 17.64 2.43 -2.35
CA LEU A 268 17.29 2.82 -3.71
C LEU A 268 18.44 3.57 -4.38
N VAL A 269 18.86 3.10 -5.55
CA VAL A 269 19.89 3.74 -6.37
C VAL A 269 19.24 4.22 -7.66
N ILE A 270 19.12 5.54 -7.80
CA ILE A 270 18.54 6.16 -8.99
C ILE A 270 19.68 6.44 -9.98
N ALA A 271 19.62 5.82 -11.16
CA ALA A 271 20.59 6.10 -12.21
C ALA A 271 20.28 7.47 -12.85
N GLY A 272 21.33 8.30 -13.03
CA GLY A 272 21.20 9.58 -13.76
C GLY A 272 20.98 10.83 -12.91
N GLY A 273 20.94 10.74 -11.57
CA GLY A 273 20.89 11.92 -10.70
C GLY A 273 19.53 12.65 -10.70
N GLU A 274 18.47 11.99 -11.11
CA GLU A 274 17.11 12.54 -10.97
C GLU A 274 16.73 12.61 -9.48
N GLU A 275 16.20 13.77 -9.07
CA GLU A 275 15.88 14.05 -7.67
C GLU A 275 14.58 13.37 -7.18
N PHE A 276 13.82 12.71 -8.06
CA PHE A 276 12.51 12.15 -7.72
C PHE A 276 12.20 10.90 -8.53
N TYR A 277 11.79 9.84 -7.83
CA TYR A 277 11.45 8.53 -8.39
C TYR A 277 9.93 8.43 -8.52
N ASP A 278 9.40 8.76 -9.70
CA ASP A 278 7.97 8.72 -9.97
C ASP A 278 7.45 7.31 -10.34
N PHE A 279 6.15 7.21 -10.62
CA PHE A 279 5.49 5.94 -10.94
C PHE A 279 6.10 5.27 -12.19
N GLU A 280 6.42 6.03 -13.24
CA GLU A 280 6.98 5.47 -14.47
C GLU A 280 8.39 4.94 -14.25
N ALA A 281 9.21 5.69 -13.52
CA ALA A 281 10.54 5.27 -13.15
C ALA A 281 10.57 4.01 -12.27
N LYS A 282 9.58 3.86 -11.36
CA LYS A 282 9.48 2.69 -10.47
C LYS A 282 9.20 1.38 -11.18
N TYR A 283 8.41 1.39 -12.26
CA TYR A 283 7.85 0.16 -12.83
C TYR A 283 8.18 -0.07 -14.30
N LEU A 284 8.51 0.98 -15.05
CA LEU A 284 8.75 0.89 -16.49
C LEU A 284 10.23 1.09 -16.88
N ASP A 285 11.04 1.69 -16.02
CA ASP A 285 12.46 1.91 -16.29
C ASP A 285 13.33 0.92 -15.49
N PRO A 286 14.08 0.02 -16.15
CA PRO A 286 15.03 -0.86 -15.49
C PRO A 286 16.24 -0.13 -14.88
N ALA A 287 16.33 1.20 -15.00
CA ALA A 287 17.45 2.01 -14.51
C ALA A 287 17.49 2.15 -12.97
N GLY A 288 16.39 1.85 -12.26
CA GLY A 288 16.37 1.78 -10.81
C GLY A 288 16.98 0.46 -10.31
N SER A 289 17.99 0.53 -9.50
CA SER A 289 18.58 -0.64 -8.81
C SER A 289 18.51 -0.44 -7.30
N MET A 290 18.58 -1.55 -6.57
CA MET A 290 18.69 -1.52 -5.11
C MET A 290 19.99 -2.16 -4.68
N ALA A 291 20.76 -1.47 -3.87
CA ALA A 291 21.93 -2.04 -3.21
C ALA A 291 21.46 -2.76 -1.92
N ILE A 292 21.68 -4.07 -1.85
CA ILE A 292 21.34 -4.90 -0.66
C ILE A 292 22.59 -5.67 -0.23
N PRO A 293 23.07 -5.54 1.00
CA PRO A 293 22.61 -4.57 2.01
C PRO A 293 22.83 -3.12 1.57
N ALA A 294 22.07 -2.20 2.16
CA ALA A 294 22.29 -0.77 1.96
C ALA A 294 23.74 -0.40 2.31
N PRO A 295 24.43 0.45 1.52
CA PRO A 295 25.84 0.81 1.74
C PRO A 295 25.98 1.88 2.84
N VAL A 296 25.50 1.55 4.05
CA VAL A 296 25.54 2.40 5.25
C VAL A 296 26.27 1.65 6.38
N PRO A 297 26.73 2.34 7.46
CA PRO A 297 27.35 1.69 8.60
C PRO A 297 26.49 0.59 9.22
N GLN A 298 27.13 -0.41 9.84
CA GLN A 298 26.42 -1.57 10.42
C GLN A 298 25.44 -1.17 11.54
N ASP A 299 25.80 -0.22 12.37
CA ASP A 299 24.95 0.33 13.42
C ASP A 299 23.70 1.00 12.87
N VAL A 300 23.79 1.64 11.70
CA VAL A 300 22.64 2.19 10.96
C VAL A 300 21.75 1.06 10.41
N ILE A 301 22.34 -0.01 9.87
CA ILE A 301 21.60 -1.21 9.43
C ILE A 301 20.81 -1.79 10.61
N ASP A 302 21.47 -1.96 11.75
CA ASP A 302 20.85 -2.54 12.95
C ASP A 302 19.73 -1.65 13.50
N GLU A 303 19.93 -0.33 13.48
CA GLU A 303 18.90 0.64 13.88
C GLU A 303 17.70 0.63 12.94
N ILE A 304 17.90 0.63 11.61
CA ILE A 304 16.82 0.53 10.62
C ILE A 304 15.99 -0.73 10.85
N ARG A 305 16.65 -1.88 11.04
CA ARG A 305 15.97 -3.15 11.30
C ARG A 305 15.16 -3.10 12.59
N ARG A 306 15.74 -2.56 13.66
CA ARG A 306 15.04 -2.35 14.93
C ARG A 306 13.82 -1.46 14.77
N MET A 307 13.97 -0.32 14.10
CA MET A 307 12.90 0.64 13.87
C MET A 307 11.80 0.05 12.96
N ALA A 308 12.16 -0.76 11.97
CA ALA A 308 11.20 -1.44 11.11
C ALA A 308 10.28 -2.40 11.91
N GLY A 309 10.85 -3.19 12.82
CA GLY A 309 10.06 -4.02 13.74
C GLY A 309 9.15 -3.19 14.65
N VAL A 310 9.66 -2.09 15.21
CA VAL A 310 8.85 -1.18 16.05
C VAL A 310 7.72 -0.52 15.24
N ALA A 311 7.96 -0.12 13.99
CA ALA A 311 6.94 0.46 13.12
C ALA A 311 5.84 -0.54 12.78
N PHE A 312 6.22 -1.79 12.52
CA PHE A 312 5.30 -2.89 12.27
C PHE A 312 4.37 -3.14 13.47
N ASP A 313 4.94 -3.25 14.67
CA ASP A 313 4.17 -3.44 15.91
C ASP A 313 3.33 -2.21 16.28
N ALA A 314 3.82 -1.01 15.96
CA ALA A 314 3.14 0.25 16.29
C ALA A 314 1.75 0.36 15.67
N VAL A 315 1.59 -0.12 14.44
CA VAL A 315 0.30 -0.13 13.73
C VAL A 315 -0.46 -1.45 13.92
N SER A 316 0.02 -2.34 14.79
CA SER A 316 -0.52 -3.70 14.97
C SER A 316 -0.55 -4.49 13.65
N CYS A 317 0.52 -4.37 12.86
CA CYS A 317 0.62 -5.07 11.59
C CYS A 317 0.77 -6.57 11.81
N GLN A 318 0.27 -7.32 10.86
CA GLN A 318 0.35 -8.78 10.79
C GLN A 318 0.86 -9.20 9.42
N GLY A 319 1.33 -10.43 9.29
CA GLY A 319 1.77 -11.03 8.05
C GLY A 319 3.08 -10.43 7.55
N PHE A 320 3.01 -9.34 6.82
CA PHE A 320 4.17 -8.73 6.22
C PHE A 320 3.96 -7.25 5.92
N ALA A 321 5.05 -6.51 5.82
CA ALA A 321 5.07 -5.12 5.39
C ALA A 321 6.46 -4.73 4.88
N ARG A 322 6.56 -3.56 4.24
CA ARG A 322 7.82 -2.88 3.96
C ARG A 322 7.79 -1.53 4.68
N VAL A 323 8.84 -1.24 5.42
CA VAL A 323 9.01 0.06 6.08
C VAL A 323 10.10 0.82 5.35
N ASP A 324 9.79 2.06 4.97
CA ASP A 324 10.63 2.92 4.19
C ASP A 324 11.21 4.03 5.08
N PHE A 325 12.49 4.33 4.88
CA PHE A 325 13.29 5.25 5.70
C PHE A 325 14.01 6.27 4.87
N PHE A 326 14.34 7.39 5.48
CA PHE A 326 15.38 8.30 5.02
C PHE A 326 16.60 8.19 5.94
N TYR A 327 17.76 8.01 5.34
CA TYR A 327 19.05 8.17 6.01
C TYR A 327 19.68 9.49 5.59
N THR A 328 19.66 10.44 6.49
CA THR A 328 20.07 11.83 6.22
C THR A 328 21.58 11.98 6.13
N ARG A 329 22.07 13.04 5.50
CA ARG A 329 23.54 13.30 5.39
C ARG A 329 24.21 13.57 6.73
N ASP A 330 23.45 14.04 7.72
CA ASP A 330 23.93 14.23 9.11
C ASP A 330 23.82 12.98 9.98
N GLY A 331 23.45 11.84 9.38
CA GLY A 331 23.46 10.52 10.02
C GLY A 331 22.20 10.15 10.78
N ALA A 332 21.11 10.91 10.67
CA ALA A 332 19.85 10.54 11.28
C ALA A 332 19.07 9.53 10.41
N VAL A 333 18.33 8.63 11.07
CA VAL A 333 17.38 7.71 10.43
C VAL A 333 15.97 8.18 10.76
N LEU A 334 15.16 8.46 9.73
CA LEU A 334 13.77 8.86 9.87
C LEU A 334 12.86 7.82 9.22
N VAL A 335 11.79 7.40 9.91
CA VAL A 335 10.75 6.57 9.30
C VAL A 335 9.91 7.43 8.36
N ASN A 336 9.78 7.01 7.11
CA ASN A 336 8.94 7.66 6.11
C ASN A 336 7.53 7.09 6.13
N GLU A 337 7.38 5.80 5.77
CA GLU A 337 6.07 5.13 5.69
C GLU A 337 6.16 3.62 5.91
N ILE A 338 5.01 2.97 6.06
CA ILE A 338 4.84 1.52 6.04
C ILE A 338 3.88 1.13 4.93
N ASN A 339 4.27 0.14 4.12
CA ASN A 339 3.48 -0.42 3.03
C ASN A 339 3.01 -1.81 3.43
N THR A 340 1.71 -2.01 3.55
CA THR A 340 1.12 -3.26 4.06
C THR A 340 0.91 -4.34 3.01
N ILE A 341 0.98 -3.99 1.73
CA ILE A 341 1.04 -4.93 0.59
C ILE A 341 2.14 -4.48 -0.38
N PRO A 342 3.43 -4.65 -0.02
CA PRO A 342 4.53 -4.29 -0.92
C PRO A 342 4.49 -5.12 -2.20
N GLY A 343 5.07 -4.58 -3.27
CA GLY A 343 5.11 -5.22 -4.58
C GLY A 343 5.74 -6.61 -4.56
N MET A 344 5.14 -7.52 -5.32
CA MET A 344 5.55 -8.93 -5.45
C MET A 344 5.95 -9.31 -6.88
N THR A 345 6.32 -8.32 -7.71
CA THR A 345 6.82 -8.61 -9.07
C THR A 345 8.25 -9.16 -8.99
N ALA A 346 8.74 -9.75 -10.06
CA ALA A 346 10.12 -10.24 -10.15
C ALA A 346 11.19 -9.14 -9.92
N THR A 347 10.83 -7.88 -10.16
CA THR A 347 11.72 -6.73 -9.94
C THR A 347 11.50 -6.05 -8.59
N SER A 348 10.45 -6.38 -7.85
CA SER A 348 10.11 -5.76 -6.57
C SER A 348 11.17 -5.99 -5.51
N TYR A 349 11.39 -4.98 -4.68
CA TYR A 349 12.47 -4.98 -3.69
C TYR A 349 12.15 -5.83 -2.46
N PHE A 350 10.87 -5.94 -2.06
CA PHE A 350 10.46 -6.74 -0.91
C PHE A 350 10.95 -8.20 -1.01
N PRO A 351 10.68 -8.96 -2.08
CA PRO A 351 11.21 -10.33 -2.21
C PRO A 351 12.74 -10.37 -2.35
N LYS A 352 13.36 -9.38 -3.02
CA LYS A 352 14.83 -9.32 -3.18
C LYS A 352 15.56 -9.12 -1.84
N MET A 353 15.01 -8.29 -0.95
CA MET A 353 15.57 -8.09 0.38
C MET A 353 15.50 -9.38 1.21
N TRP A 354 14.41 -10.13 1.11
CA TRP A 354 14.30 -11.43 1.77
C TRP A 354 15.22 -12.49 1.16
N GLU A 355 15.37 -12.53 -0.15
CA GLU A 355 16.31 -13.42 -0.83
C GLU A 355 17.75 -13.15 -0.39
N ALA A 356 18.17 -11.88 -0.34
CA ALA A 356 19.47 -11.47 0.17
C ALA A 356 19.66 -11.81 1.68
N THR A 357 18.57 -11.93 2.43
CA THR A 357 18.55 -12.33 3.84
C THR A 357 18.57 -13.86 4.00
N GLY A 358 18.46 -14.62 2.90
CA GLY A 358 18.48 -16.09 2.92
C GLY A 358 17.10 -16.74 2.85
N LEU A 359 16.04 -16.00 2.58
CA LEU A 359 14.68 -16.49 2.42
C LEU A 359 14.19 -16.24 0.96
N PRO A 360 14.41 -17.19 0.03
CA PRO A 360 14.01 -17.04 -1.37
C PRO A 360 12.48 -17.05 -1.53
N LEU A 361 11.99 -16.44 -2.63
CA LEU A 361 10.58 -16.17 -2.86
C LEU A 361 9.63 -17.37 -2.64
N PRO A 362 9.93 -18.61 -3.09
CA PRO A 362 9.04 -19.75 -2.81
C PRO A 362 8.84 -20.00 -1.31
N GLN A 363 9.93 -19.93 -0.52
CA GLN A 363 9.87 -20.11 0.93
C GLN A 363 9.23 -18.90 1.64
N LEU A 364 9.43 -17.71 1.10
CA LEU A 364 8.77 -16.48 1.58
C LEU A 364 7.25 -16.59 1.45
N LEU A 365 6.74 -17.00 0.29
CA LEU A 365 5.31 -17.20 0.04
C LEU A 365 4.74 -18.30 0.96
N ASP A 366 5.46 -19.42 1.09
CA ASP A 366 5.08 -20.50 1.99
C ASP A 366 4.95 -20.04 3.44
N ARG A 367 5.93 -19.28 3.92
CA ARG A 367 5.91 -18.70 5.27
C ARG A 367 4.72 -17.75 5.46
N MET A 368 4.46 -16.86 4.52
CA MET A 368 3.35 -15.90 4.59
C MET A 368 2.01 -16.63 4.64
N ILE A 369 1.78 -17.62 3.79
CA ILE A 369 0.55 -18.42 3.74
C ILE A 369 0.39 -19.23 5.02
N THR A 370 1.45 -19.92 5.47
CA THR A 370 1.40 -20.73 6.69
C THR A 370 1.11 -19.89 7.93
N THR A 371 1.68 -18.68 8.02
CA THR A 371 1.39 -17.74 9.12
C THR A 371 -0.09 -17.34 9.12
N ALA A 372 -0.65 -17.03 7.94
CA ALA A 372 -2.08 -16.67 7.82
C ALA A 372 -3.02 -17.84 8.18
N LEU A 373 -2.66 -19.06 7.79
CA LEU A 373 -3.45 -20.28 8.12
C LEU A 373 -3.51 -20.57 9.64
N ARG A 374 -2.52 -20.12 10.41
CA ARG A 374 -2.51 -20.27 11.88
C ARG A 374 -3.42 -19.27 12.60
N ARG A 375 -3.81 -18.17 11.94
CA ARG A 375 -4.69 -17.16 12.52
C ARG A 375 -6.11 -17.72 12.70
N ARG A 376 -6.76 -17.34 13.79
CA ARG A 376 -8.17 -17.63 13.98
C ARG A 376 -9.00 -16.57 13.24
N PRO A 377 -9.97 -16.97 12.40
CA PRO A 377 -10.88 -15.99 11.80
C PRO A 377 -11.55 -15.14 12.90
N GLY A 378 -11.56 -13.81 12.73
CA GLY A 378 -12.20 -12.89 13.68
C GLY A 378 -11.47 -12.73 15.03
N ALA A 379 -10.26 -13.23 15.18
CA ALA A 379 -9.41 -12.93 16.34
C ALA A 379 -8.54 -11.69 16.02
N HIS A 380 -8.84 -10.57 16.69
CA HIS A 380 -8.13 -9.30 16.61
C HIS A 380 -7.25 -9.10 17.84
#